data_25ffe7514683bc075a91f23740eae9cd
#
_entry.id   25ffe7514683bc075a91f23740eae9cd
#
_cell.length_a   1.000
_cell.length_b   1.000
_cell.length_c   1.000
_cell.angle_alpha   90.00
_cell.angle_beta   90.00
_cell.angle_gamma   90.00
#
_symmetry.space_group_name_H-M   'P 1'
#
loop_
_entity.id
_entity.type
_entity.pdbx_description
1 polymer ?
#
loop_
_entity_poly.entity_id
_entity_poly.type
_entity_poly.pdbx_seq_one_letter_code
_entity_poly.pdbx_strand_id
1 'polypeptide(L)'
;MSDVSPARALGIDFGTSNSTVGWHRPGVESLIALEDGKITLPSVVFFNIEERRPVYGRLALHEYLEGYEGRLMRSLKSLLGSKLIKHDTSVLGSALPFKDLLGMFIGELKKRAEADAGREFDQVVLGRPVFFVDEDPAADQEAEDTLADVARKIGFKDVSFQYEPIAAAFDYESGISREELVLIVDIGGGTSDFTLIRLSPERHLVAERQSDILATGGVHIGGTDFDKQLSLQGVMPLFGYGSRMKSGALMPTSYHLNLATWHTINALYSQKSQLALGSMRYDIEDSFGIDRLFKLIEQRAGHWLAMEVEASKIELTEKDSRHIDLRRVEPERQRN
;
A
#
# COMPACT_ATOMS: atom_id res chain seq x y z
N MET A 1 34.53 -26.40 -8.92
CA MET A 1 33.69 -25.60 -8.01
C MET A 1 33.78 -24.18 -8.54
N SER A 2 32.77 -23.73 -9.26
CA SER A 2 32.70 -22.34 -9.75
C SER A 2 32.55 -21.44 -8.53
N ASP A 3 33.49 -20.53 -8.38
CA ASP A 3 33.47 -19.47 -7.38
C ASP A 3 32.32 -18.52 -7.72
N VAL A 4 31.12 -18.85 -7.23
CA VAL A 4 29.94 -17.98 -7.40
C VAL A 4 30.13 -16.84 -6.42
N SER A 5 30.66 -15.74 -6.92
CA SER A 5 30.78 -14.48 -6.17
C SER A 5 29.37 -14.13 -5.65
N PRO A 6 29.22 -13.72 -4.39
CA PRO A 6 27.90 -13.32 -3.86
C PRO A 6 27.33 -12.23 -4.74
N ALA A 7 26.02 -12.30 -5.01
CA ALA A 7 25.34 -11.32 -5.84
C ALA A 7 25.61 -9.90 -5.33
N ARG A 8 25.98 -9.01 -6.24
CA ARG A 8 26.24 -7.60 -5.92
C ARG A 8 24.96 -6.78 -5.90
N ALA A 9 23.92 -7.26 -6.57
CA ALA A 9 22.65 -6.57 -6.70
C ALA A 9 21.69 -6.91 -5.55
N LEU A 10 20.99 -5.90 -5.10
CA LEU A 10 19.84 -5.98 -4.22
C LEU A 10 18.56 -6.09 -5.08
N GLY A 11 17.69 -7.03 -4.80
CA GLY A 11 16.35 -7.07 -5.37
C GLY A 11 15.39 -6.33 -4.48
N ILE A 12 14.60 -5.39 -5.03
CA ILE A 12 13.58 -4.66 -4.30
C ILE A 12 12.24 -4.79 -5.06
N ASP A 13 11.26 -5.41 -4.41
CA ASP A 13 9.87 -5.28 -4.80
C ASP A 13 9.24 -4.13 -4.00
N PHE A 14 9.04 -3.00 -4.69
CA PHE A 14 8.40 -1.83 -4.13
C PHE A 14 6.91 -1.85 -4.43
N GLY A 15 6.12 -2.52 -3.59
CA GLY A 15 4.68 -2.65 -3.77
C GLY A 15 3.87 -1.47 -3.24
N THR A 16 2.61 -1.37 -3.68
CA THR A 16 1.66 -0.32 -3.23
C THR A 16 1.31 -0.45 -1.75
N SER A 17 1.10 -1.68 -1.28
CA SER A 17 0.73 -1.96 0.12
C SER A 17 1.90 -2.42 0.96
N ASN A 18 2.72 -3.33 0.44
CA ASN A 18 3.89 -3.88 1.11
C ASN A 18 5.08 -3.90 0.15
N SER A 19 6.28 -3.83 0.70
CA SER A 19 7.52 -3.97 -0.03
C SER A 19 8.35 -5.11 0.54
N THR A 20 9.13 -5.77 -0.31
CA THR A 20 10.08 -6.83 0.06
C THR A 20 11.45 -6.54 -0.50
N VAL A 21 12.47 -7.08 0.16
CA VAL A 21 13.86 -6.94 -0.26
C VAL A 21 14.56 -8.28 -0.14
N GLY A 22 15.42 -8.56 -1.10
CA GLY A 22 16.24 -9.78 -1.08
C GLY A 22 17.54 -9.62 -1.83
N TRP A 23 18.46 -10.53 -1.58
CA TRP A 23 19.68 -10.67 -2.35
C TRP A 23 20.11 -12.13 -2.37
N HIS A 24 20.68 -12.56 -3.48
CA HIS A 24 21.05 -13.96 -3.67
C HIS A 24 22.20 -14.37 -2.74
N ARG A 25 21.95 -15.40 -1.94
CA ARG A 25 22.90 -16.07 -1.05
C ARG A 25 22.87 -17.57 -1.34
N PRO A 26 23.95 -18.18 -1.80
CA PRO A 26 23.94 -19.63 -2.06
C PRO A 26 23.54 -20.43 -0.82
N GLY A 27 22.49 -21.24 -0.95
CA GLY A 27 22.01 -22.12 0.12
C GLY A 27 21.28 -21.42 1.29
N VAL A 28 20.93 -20.15 1.15
CA VAL A 28 20.20 -19.37 2.16
C VAL A 28 19.00 -18.70 1.50
N GLU A 29 17.92 -18.50 2.27
CA GLU A 29 16.75 -17.71 1.84
C GLU A 29 17.20 -16.34 1.32
N SER A 30 16.73 -15.97 0.13
CA SER A 30 17.10 -14.70 -0.50
C SER A 30 16.41 -13.50 0.12
N LEU A 31 15.15 -13.67 0.55
CA LEU A 31 14.40 -12.59 1.23
C LEU A 31 14.96 -12.35 2.63
N ILE A 32 14.94 -11.09 3.04
CA ILE A 32 15.42 -10.67 4.37
C ILE A 32 14.24 -10.28 5.26
N ALA A 33 14.43 -10.44 6.57
CA ALA A 33 13.50 -9.93 7.56
C ALA A 33 13.65 -8.40 7.66
N LEU A 34 12.59 -7.66 7.29
CA LEU A 34 12.62 -6.21 7.28
C LEU A 34 12.17 -5.59 8.60
N GLU A 35 11.19 -6.20 9.27
CA GLU A 35 10.63 -5.66 10.51
C GLU A 35 9.95 -6.77 11.31
N ASP A 36 10.26 -6.91 12.60
CA ASP A 36 9.69 -7.90 13.53
C ASP A 36 9.75 -9.35 13.00
N GLY A 37 10.84 -9.71 12.35
CA GLY A 37 11.03 -11.02 11.72
C GLY A 37 10.22 -11.25 10.45
N LYS A 38 9.47 -10.26 9.97
CA LYS A 38 8.67 -10.36 8.75
C LYS A 38 9.45 -9.90 7.53
N ILE A 39 9.34 -10.64 6.44
CA ILE A 39 9.99 -10.34 5.15
C ILE A 39 9.33 -9.17 4.41
N THR A 40 8.13 -8.75 4.82
CA THR A 40 7.41 -7.61 4.24
C THR A 40 7.51 -6.39 5.13
N LEU A 41 7.62 -5.20 4.51
CA LEU A 41 7.46 -3.90 5.17
C LEU A 41 6.25 -3.18 4.56
N PRO A 42 5.24 -2.78 5.34
CA PRO A 42 4.19 -1.91 4.82
C PRO A 42 4.77 -0.66 4.15
N SER A 43 4.29 -0.34 2.94
CA SER A 43 4.76 0.81 2.14
C SER A 43 4.18 2.12 2.69
N VAL A 44 4.55 2.44 3.93
CA VAL A 44 4.00 3.52 4.75
C VAL A 44 5.13 4.32 5.39
N VAL A 45 4.96 5.65 5.40
CA VAL A 45 5.80 6.59 6.16
C VAL A 45 4.90 7.43 7.05
N PHE A 46 5.26 7.56 8.31
CA PHE A 46 4.63 8.49 9.25
C PHE A 46 5.64 9.55 9.67
N PHE A 47 5.31 10.81 9.44
CA PHE A 47 6.10 11.94 9.92
C PHE A 47 5.58 12.36 11.29
N ASN A 48 6.23 11.85 12.32
CA ASN A 48 5.92 12.15 13.70
C ASN A 48 6.36 13.58 14.03
N ILE A 49 5.42 14.46 14.35
CA ILE A 49 5.68 15.89 14.63
C ILE A 49 6.29 16.04 16.01
N GLU A 50 5.86 15.27 16.99
CA GLU A 50 6.32 15.34 18.36
C GLU A 50 7.80 14.96 18.48
N GLU A 51 8.19 13.86 17.79
CA GLU A 51 9.58 13.39 17.77
C GLU A 51 10.42 13.95 16.61
N ARG A 52 9.79 14.71 15.70
CA ARG A 52 10.39 15.36 14.54
C ARG A 52 11.21 14.41 13.66
N ARG A 53 10.70 13.20 13.45
CA ARG A 53 11.34 12.18 12.64
C ARG A 53 10.34 11.43 11.74
N PRO A 54 10.78 10.89 10.60
CA PRO A 54 10.02 9.89 9.86
C PRO A 54 10.16 8.51 10.54
N VAL A 55 9.09 7.72 10.49
CA VAL A 55 9.08 6.29 10.78
C VAL A 55 8.42 5.53 9.65
N TYR A 56 8.74 4.25 9.53
CA TYR A 56 8.39 3.43 8.38
C TYR A 56 7.71 2.14 8.81
N GLY A 57 6.93 1.56 7.90
CA GLY A 57 6.37 0.22 8.06
C GLY A 57 5.35 0.11 9.19
N ARG A 58 5.42 -0.97 9.94
CA ARG A 58 4.49 -1.26 11.05
C ARG A 58 4.63 -0.28 12.20
N LEU A 59 5.86 0.16 12.49
CA LEU A 59 6.10 1.20 13.49
C LEU A 59 5.38 2.50 13.12
N ALA A 60 5.37 2.88 11.84
CA ALA A 60 4.65 4.06 11.37
C ALA A 60 3.13 3.95 11.62
N LEU A 61 2.57 2.78 11.36
CA LEU A 61 1.17 2.50 11.64
C LEU A 61 0.88 2.50 13.15
N HIS A 62 1.77 1.91 13.92
CA HIS A 62 1.64 1.85 15.39
C HIS A 62 1.64 3.25 16.01
N GLU A 63 2.64 4.08 15.75
CA GLU A 63 2.71 5.44 16.28
C GLU A 63 1.49 6.29 15.87
N TYR A 64 1.05 6.15 14.61
CA TYR A 64 -0.15 6.83 14.15
C TYR A 64 -1.41 6.38 14.91
N LEU A 65 -1.56 5.08 15.21
CA LEU A 65 -2.71 4.54 15.96
C LEU A 65 -2.70 4.88 17.44
N GLU A 66 -1.50 5.01 18.04
CA GLU A 66 -1.33 5.50 19.42
C GLU A 66 -1.71 6.98 19.56
N GLY A 67 -1.93 7.68 18.45
CA GLY A 67 -2.42 9.04 18.45
C GLY A 67 -1.33 10.10 18.43
N TYR A 68 -0.07 9.73 18.15
CA TYR A 68 0.99 10.72 17.93
C TYR A 68 0.58 11.72 16.86
N GLU A 69 0.87 12.98 17.08
CA GLU A 69 0.59 14.02 16.10
C GLU A 69 1.54 13.87 14.90
N GLY A 70 0.97 13.84 13.69
CA GLY A 70 1.81 13.65 12.52
C GLY A 70 1.03 13.44 11.22
N ARG A 71 1.78 13.11 10.17
CA ARG A 71 1.23 12.86 8.85
C ARG A 71 1.58 11.47 8.35
N LEU A 72 0.56 10.64 8.16
CA LEU A 72 0.69 9.31 7.58
C LEU A 72 0.60 9.40 6.05
N MET A 73 1.58 8.80 5.37
CA MET A 73 1.66 8.67 3.91
C MET A 73 1.68 7.18 3.55
N ARG A 74 0.77 6.75 2.69
CA ARG A 74 0.60 5.35 2.26
C ARG A 74 0.46 5.27 0.74
N SER A 75 0.62 4.07 0.17
CA SER A 75 0.47 3.81 -1.27
C SER A 75 1.44 4.64 -2.12
N LEU A 76 2.69 4.72 -1.68
CA LEU A 76 3.70 5.59 -2.29
C LEU A 76 3.99 5.21 -3.76
N LYS A 77 3.87 3.94 -4.13
CA LYS A 77 4.07 3.46 -5.53
C LYS A 77 3.09 4.14 -6.49
N SER A 78 1.86 4.44 -6.06
CA SER A 78 0.85 5.10 -6.90
C SER A 78 1.17 6.56 -7.25
N LEU A 79 2.21 7.15 -6.67
CA LEU A 79 2.75 8.44 -7.08
C LEU A 79 3.45 8.35 -8.45
N LEU A 80 4.06 7.19 -8.77
CA LEU A 80 4.68 6.94 -10.07
C LEU A 80 3.59 6.96 -11.14
N GLY A 81 3.86 7.65 -12.25
CA GLY A 81 2.87 7.86 -13.32
C GLY A 81 1.79 8.90 -13.01
N SER A 82 1.67 9.38 -11.77
CA SER A 82 0.73 10.44 -11.43
C SER A 82 1.34 11.84 -11.56
N LYS A 83 0.51 12.86 -11.84
CA LYS A 83 0.95 14.26 -11.86
C LYS A 83 1.48 14.74 -10.50
N LEU A 84 1.09 14.09 -9.42
CA LEU A 84 1.52 14.44 -8.06
C LEU A 84 3.02 14.27 -7.84
N ILE A 85 3.68 13.38 -8.58
CA ILE A 85 5.13 13.14 -8.45
C ILE A 85 5.97 14.40 -8.68
N LYS A 86 5.44 15.37 -9.42
CA LYS A 86 6.10 16.66 -9.74
C LYS A 86 5.84 17.75 -8.69
N HIS A 87 5.06 17.44 -7.66
CA HIS A 87 4.67 18.39 -6.61
C HIS A 87 5.35 18.07 -5.28
N ASP A 88 5.14 18.96 -4.33
CA ASP A 88 5.61 18.83 -2.97
C ASP A 88 4.45 18.53 -2.02
N THR A 89 4.77 17.94 -0.89
CA THR A 89 3.87 17.79 0.24
C THR A 89 4.45 18.51 1.47
N SER A 90 3.61 18.97 2.38
CA SER A 90 4.10 19.61 3.62
C SER A 90 4.24 18.58 4.73
N VAL A 91 5.42 18.45 5.29
CA VAL A 91 5.73 17.57 6.43
C VAL A 91 6.68 18.28 7.40
N LEU A 92 6.47 18.12 8.70
CA LEU A 92 7.32 18.71 9.76
C LEU A 92 7.58 20.22 9.57
N GLY A 93 6.60 20.95 8.99
CA GLY A 93 6.72 22.39 8.73
C GLY A 93 7.53 22.77 7.49
N SER A 94 7.95 21.81 6.67
CA SER A 94 8.73 22.01 5.46
C SER A 94 8.08 21.39 4.23
N ALA A 95 8.37 21.92 3.05
CA ALA A 95 7.99 21.28 1.79
C ALA A 95 8.91 20.08 1.52
N LEU A 96 8.33 18.95 1.15
CA LEU A 96 9.04 17.73 0.76
C LEU A 96 8.56 17.32 -0.64
N PRO A 97 9.44 17.27 -1.65
CA PRO A 97 9.11 16.73 -2.96
C PRO A 97 8.65 15.26 -2.86
N PHE A 98 7.61 14.88 -3.61
CA PHE A 98 7.16 13.49 -3.60
C PHE A 98 8.24 12.50 -4.10
N LYS A 99 9.14 12.93 -5.00
CA LYS A 99 10.30 12.12 -5.40
C LYS A 99 11.23 11.82 -4.21
N ASP A 100 11.43 12.80 -3.33
CA ASP A 100 12.28 12.64 -2.14
C ASP A 100 11.60 11.73 -1.10
N LEU A 101 10.27 11.80 -0.98
CA LEU A 101 9.50 10.87 -0.15
C LEU A 101 9.69 9.41 -0.62
N LEU A 102 9.64 9.16 -1.95
CA LEU A 102 9.95 7.83 -2.50
C LEU A 102 11.39 7.42 -2.15
N GLY A 103 12.34 8.35 -2.32
CA GLY A 103 13.75 8.12 -1.99
C GLY A 103 13.97 7.79 -0.51
N MET A 104 13.26 8.44 0.39
CA MET A 104 13.30 8.14 1.83
C MET A 104 12.84 6.72 2.12
N PHE A 105 11.73 6.28 1.52
CA PHE A 105 11.20 4.94 1.75
C PHE A 105 12.10 3.85 1.15
N ILE A 106 12.51 4.00 -0.12
CA ILE A 106 13.41 3.03 -0.78
C ILE A 106 14.78 3.02 -0.11
N GLY A 107 15.27 4.18 0.35
CA GLY A 107 16.48 4.31 1.14
C GLY A 107 16.43 3.58 2.47
N GLU A 108 15.26 3.58 3.13
CA GLU A 108 15.07 2.79 4.35
C GLU A 108 15.10 1.28 4.07
N LEU A 109 14.51 0.82 2.94
CA LEU A 109 14.63 -0.58 2.50
C LEU A 109 16.09 -0.97 2.26
N LYS A 110 16.85 -0.12 1.54
CA LYS A 110 18.29 -0.29 1.30
C LYS A 110 19.06 -0.40 2.61
N LYS A 111 18.84 0.54 3.53
CA LYS A 111 19.50 0.58 4.83
C LYS A 111 19.26 -0.70 5.65
N ARG A 112 18.02 -1.21 5.68
CA ARG A 112 17.71 -2.47 6.37
C ARG A 112 18.41 -3.65 5.74
N ALA A 113 18.46 -3.70 4.40
CA ALA A 113 19.19 -4.74 3.68
C ALA A 113 20.69 -4.70 3.93
N GLU A 114 21.30 -3.53 3.95
CA GLU A 114 22.71 -3.32 4.23
C GLU A 114 23.06 -3.69 5.68
N ALA A 115 22.16 -3.41 6.62
CA ALA A 115 22.33 -3.82 8.02
C ALA A 115 22.27 -5.35 8.18
N ASP A 116 21.34 -6.04 7.49
CA ASP A 116 21.25 -7.50 7.48
C ASP A 116 22.46 -8.15 6.80
N ALA A 117 22.89 -7.58 5.67
CA ALA A 117 23.99 -8.11 4.89
C ALA A 117 25.39 -7.80 5.46
N GLY A 118 25.49 -6.80 6.34
CA GLY A 118 26.78 -6.29 6.85
C GLY A 118 27.65 -5.64 5.77
N ARG A 119 27.06 -5.17 4.67
CA ARG A 119 27.76 -4.54 3.54
C ARG A 119 26.85 -3.55 2.81
N GLU A 120 27.45 -2.66 2.03
CA GLU A 120 26.75 -1.76 1.13
C GLU A 120 26.39 -2.45 -0.19
N PHE A 121 25.30 -1.97 -0.82
CA PHE A 121 24.86 -2.35 -2.16
C PHE A 121 24.87 -1.13 -3.08
N ASP A 122 25.57 -1.22 -4.18
CA ASP A 122 25.61 -0.21 -5.23
C ASP A 122 24.87 -0.61 -6.52
N GLN A 123 24.33 -1.83 -6.56
CA GLN A 123 23.53 -2.35 -7.67
C GLN A 123 22.15 -2.75 -7.16
N VAL A 124 21.11 -2.47 -7.96
CA VAL A 124 19.73 -2.84 -7.63
C VAL A 124 18.96 -3.33 -8.85
N VAL A 125 18.13 -4.34 -8.61
CA VAL A 125 17.06 -4.76 -9.52
C VAL A 125 15.75 -4.35 -8.87
N LEU A 126 15.02 -3.45 -9.50
CA LEU A 126 13.71 -2.97 -9.04
C LEU A 126 12.59 -3.70 -9.77
N GLY A 127 11.60 -4.17 -9.03
CA GLY A 127 10.35 -4.64 -9.60
C GLY A 127 9.61 -3.51 -10.30
N ARG A 128 9.08 -3.79 -11.51
CA ARG A 128 8.17 -2.89 -12.19
C ARG A 128 6.93 -3.63 -12.69
N PRO A 129 5.75 -3.01 -12.66
CA PRO A 129 4.58 -3.56 -13.36
C PRO A 129 4.84 -3.59 -14.87
N VAL A 130 4.00 -4.28 -15.63
CA VAL A 130 4.11 -4.24 -17.10
C VAL A 130 3.93 -2.81 -17.60
N PHE A 131 2.99 -2.07 -17.02
CA PHE A 131 2.81 -0.64 -17.23
C PHE A 131 2.63 0.09 -15.90
N PHE A 132 3.37 1.18 -15.68
CA PHE A 132 3.08 2.16 -14.62
C PHE A 132 1.87 3.03 -15.00
N VAL A 133 1.70 3.27 -16.30
CA VAL A 133 0.60 4.06 -16.86
C VAL A 133 0.07 3.35 -18.09
N ASP A 134 -1.20 2.94 -18.03
CA ASP A 134 -1.87 2.29 -19.15
C ASP A 134 -2.06 3.26 -20.32
N GLU A 135 -1.91 2.77 -21.53
CA GLU A 135 -2.18 3.47 -22.79
C GLU A 135 -1.38 4.78 -23.02
N ASP A 136 -0.38 5.07 -22.19
CA ASP A 136 0.52 6.22 -22.35
C ASP A 136 2.00 5.80 -22.19
N PRO A 137 2.65 5.35 -23.28
CA PRO A 137 4.05 4.90 -23.24
C PRO A 137 5.04 5.99 -22.79
N ALA A 138 4.74 7.27 -23.02
CA ALA A 138 5.61 8.36 -22.60
C ALA A 138 5.53 8.57 -21.09
N ALA A 139 4.33 8.54 -20.52
CA ALA A 139 4.12 8.62 -19.08
C ALA A 139 4.66 7.36 -18.36
N ASP A 140 4.53 6.18 -18.98
CA ASP A 140 5.10 4.93 -18.45
C ASP A 140 6.63 5.02 -18.34
N GLN A 141 7.29 5.47 -19.41
CA GLN A 141 8.74 5.67 -19.42
C GLN A 141 9.19 6.74 -18.40
N GLU A 142 8.45 7.87 -18.29
CA GLU A 142 8.74 8.89 -17.29
C GLU A 142 8.66 8.34 -15.86
N ALA A 143 7.73 7.42 -15.59
CA ALA A 143 7.59 6.78 -14.29
C ALA A 143 8.78 5.86 -13.97
N GLU A 144 9.23 5.05 -14.95
CA GLU A 144 10.42 4.22 -14.82
C GLU A 144 11.67 5.07 -14.60
N ASP A 145 11.89 6.09 -15.43
CA ASP A 145 13.03 7.02 -15.33
C ASP A 145 13.04 7.71 -13.96
N THR A 146 11.87 8.12 -13.47
CA THR A 146 11.74 8.72 -12.14
C THR A 146 12.17 7.75 -11.04
N LEU A 147 11.77 6.49 -11.11
CA LEU A 147 12.16 5.48 -10.11
C LEU A 147 13.66 5.17 -10.19
N ALA A 148 14.23 5.13 -11.41
CA ALA A 148 15.68 4.98 -11.63
C ALA A 148 16.46 6.15 -11.02
N ASP A 149 15.99 7.39 -11.24
CA ASP A 149 16.64 8.60 -10.69
C ASP A 149 16.57 8.63 -9.16
N VAL A 150 15.45 8.23 -8.57
CA VAL A 150 15.31 8.07 -7.12
C VAL A 150 16.32 7.06 -6.60
N ALA A 151 16.46 5.90 -7.25
CA ALA A 151 17.40 4.87 -6.86
C ALA A 151 18.86 5.36 -6.95
N ARG A 152 19.22 6.07 -8.03
CA ARG A 152 20.56 6.68 -8.16
C ARG A 152 20.83 7.72 -7.07
N LYS A 153 19.85 8.56 -6.75
CA LYS A 153 19.97 9.60 -5.72
C LYS A 153 20.25 9.02 -4.33
N ILE A 154 19.76 7.83 -4.01
CA ILE A 154 20.01 7.15 -2.73
C ILE A 154 21.27 6.27 -2.74
N GLY A 155 22.08 6.34 -3.81
CA GLY A 155 23.44 5.78 -3.88
C GLY A 155 23.59 4.46 -4.65
N PHE A 156 22.56 4.00 -5.36
CA PHE A 156 22.76 2.92 -6.33
C PHE A 156 23.44 3.46 -7.59
N LYS A 157 24.47 2.77 -8.07
CA LYS A 157 25.19 3.12 -9.30
C LYS A 157 24.57 2.45 -10.52
N ASP A 158 24.27 1.15 -10.37
CA ASP A 158 23.66 0.33 -11.40
C ASP A 158 22.22 0.04 -11.01
N VAL A 159 21.27 0.49 -11.84
CA VAL A 159 19.84 0.30 -11.65
C VAL A 159 19.29 -0.44 -12.86
N SER A 160 18.67 -1.57 -12.62
CA SER A 160 17.96 -2.35 -13.63
C SER A 160 16.54 -2.67 -13.15
N PHE A 161 15.67 -3.03 -14.08
CA PHE A 161 14.29 -3.36 -13.81
C PHE A 161 13.99 -4.80 -14.19
N GLN A 162 13.07 -5.41 -13.47
CA GLN A 162 12.47 -6.69 -13.79
C GLN A 162 10.96 -6.56 -13.75
N TYR A 163 10.28 -7.08 -14.74
CA TYR A 163 8.82 -7.16 -14.75
C TYR A 163 8.34 -8.04 -13.60
N GLU A 164 7.46 -7.52 -12.77
CA GLU A 164 6.91 -8.21 -11.60
C GLU A 164 6.28 -9.58 -11.97
N PRO A 165 5.47 -9.72 -13.05
CA PRO A 165 4.95 -11.03 -13.43
C PRO A 165 6.04 -12.01 -13.85
N ILE A 166 7.12 -11.55 -14.48
CA ILE A 166 8.27 -12.43 -14.83
C ILE A 166 8.99 -12.86 -13.55
N ALA A 167 9.21 -11.93 -12.61
CA ALA A 167 9.85 -12.25 -11.32
C ALA A 167 9.03 -13.27 -10.52
N ALA A 168 7.71 -13.12 -10.49
CA ALA A 168 6.80 -14.07 -9.85
C ALA A 168 6.83 -15.47 -10.50
N ALA A 169 7.14 -15.54 -11.79
CA ALA A 169 7.22 -16.80 -12.54
C ALA A 169 8.54 -17.54 -12.40
N PHE A 170 9.63 -16.91 -11.91
CA PHE A 170 10.97 -17.53 -11.90
C PHE A 170 11.03 -18.86 -11.13
N ASP A 171 10.37 -18.95 -10.00
CA ASP A 171 10.38 -20.17 -9.19
C ASP A 171 9.67 -21.31 -9.93
N TYR A 172 8.49 -21.02 -10.50
CA TYR A 172 7.75 -21.96 -11.33
C TYR A 172 8.57 -22.40 -12.56
N GLU A 173 9.17 -21.45 -13.28
CA GLU A 173 9.97 -21.72 -14.50
C GLU A 173 11.15 -22.63 -14.21
N SER A 174 11.74 -22.55 -13.03
CA SER A 174 12.87 -23.42 -12.64
C SER A 174 12.47 -24.91 -12.59
N GLY A 175 11.20 -25.22 -12.43
CA GLY A 175 10.67 -26.58 -12.30
C GLY A 175 10.10 -27.18 -13.59
N ILE A 176 9.91 -26.37 -14.67
CA ILE A 176 9.32 -26.85 -15.92
C ILE A 176 10.34 -27.56 -16.81
N SER A 177 9.90 -28.52 -17.60
CA SER A 177 10.74 -29.32 -18.51
C SER A 177 10.50 -29.03 -19.99
N ARG A 178 9.56 -28.18 -20.33
CA ARG A 178 9.14 -27.78 -21.67
C ARG A 178 8.59 -26.36 -21.69
N GLU A 179 8.41 -25.82 -22.89
CA GLU A 179 7.72 -24.53 -23.05
C GLU A 179 6.26 -24.62 -22.59
N GLU A 180 5.80 -23.64 -21.82
CA GLU A 180 4.44 -23.51 -21.31
C GLU A 180 3.94 -22.07 -21.47
N LEU A 181 2.63 -21.93 -21.71
CA LEU A 181 1.93 -20.66 -21.61
C LEU A 181 1.32 -20.57 -20.21
N VAL A 182 1.70 -19.55 -19.49
CA VAL A 182 1.30 -19.38 -18.08
C VAL A 182 0.55 -18.05 -17.93
N LEU A 183 -0.60 -18.09 -17.27
CA LEU A 183 -1.32 -16.89 -16.87
C LEU A 183 -0.92 -16.55 -15.43
N ILE A 184 -0.25 -15.42 -15.26
CA ILE A 184 0.00 -14.83 -13.97
C ILE A 184 -1.18 -13.95 -13.58
N VAL A 185 -1.71 -14.20 -12.41
CA VAL A 185 -2.78 -13.39 -11.80
C VAL A 185 -2.21 -12.74 -10.55
N ASP A 186 -1.94 -11.44 -10.63
CA ASP A 186 -1.43 -10.64 -9.52
C ASP A 186 -2.54 -9.73 -9.00
N ILE A 187 -3.00 -9.99 -7.79
CA ILE A 187 -4.02 -9.19 -7.10
C ILE A 187 -3.37 -8.42 -5.98
N GLY A 188 -2.96 -7.20 -6.32
CA GLY A 188 -2.34 -6.28 -5.38
C GLY A 188 -3.34 -5.54 -4.48
N GLY A 189 -2.83 -4.52 -3.76
CA GLY A 189 -3.66 -3.67 -2.91
C GLY A 189 -4.62 -2.76 -3.69
N GLY A 190 -4.19 -2.25 -4.87
CA GLY A 190 -4.96 -1.28 -5.66
C GLY A 190 -5.29 -1.73 -7.08
N THR A 191 -4.60 -2.75 -7.59
CA THR A 191 -4.77 -3.27 -8.95
C THR A 191 -4.87 -4.79 -8.94
N SER A 192 -5.48 -5.33 -9.98
CA SER A 192 -5.40 -6.75 -10.33
C SER A 192 -4.88 -6.84 -11.76
N ASP A 193 -3.71 -7.44 -11.89
CA ASP A 193 -2.98 -7.54 -13.15
C ASP A 193 -2.97 -8.99 -13.64
N PHE A 194 -3.21 -9.16 -14.95
CA PHE A 194 -3.28 -10.45 -15.63
C PHE A 194 -2.25 -10.45 -16.75
N THR A 195 -1.28 -11.35 -16.67
CA THR A 195 -0.21 -11.40 -17.66
C THR A 195 -0.07 -12.81 -18.21
N LEU A 196 -0.25 -12.96 -19.52
CA LEU A 196 0.03 -14.20 -20.24
C LEU A 196 1.49 -14.19 -20.66
N ILE A 197 2.27 -15.14 -20.19
CA ILE A 197 3.70 -15.24 -20.47
C ILE A 197 4.05 -16.60 -21.03
N ARG A 198 5.12 -16.62 -21.83
CA ARG A 198 5.77 -17.83 -22.31
C ARG A 198 6.97 -18.14 -21.44
N LEU A 199 6.98 -19.32 -20.85
CA LEU A 199 8.07 -19.81 -20.00
C LEU A 199 8.71 -21.05 -20.64
N SER A 200 10.02 -21.19 -20.54
CA SER A 200 10.71 -22.42 -20.94
C SER A 200 12.06 -22.55 -20.20
N PRO A 201 12.60 -23.78 -20.09
CA PRO A 201 13.89 -24.00 -19.46
C PRO A 201 15.04 -23.18 -20.09
N GLU A 202 14.99 -22.95 -21.41
CA GLU A 202 16.01 -22.18 -22.14
C GLU A 202 15.90 -20.69 -21.83
N ARG A 203 14.68 -20.18 -21.66
CA ARG A 203 14.42 -18.76 -21.42
C ARG A 203 14.74 -18.32 -20.01
N HIS A 204 14.75 -19.25 -19.07
CA HIS A 204 15.14 -18.98 -17.67
C HIS A 204 16.51 -18.30 -17.54
N LEU A 205 17.41 -18.52 -18.48
CA LEU A 205 18.74 -17.95 -18.50
C LEU A 205 18.86 -16.62 -19.29
N VAL A 206 17.77 -16.16 -19.91
CA VAL A 206 17.77 -14.94 -20.72
C VAL A 206 17.45 -13.75 -19.84
N ALA A 207 18.28 -12.70 -19.88
CA ALA A 207 18.05 -11.49 -19.09
C ALA A 207 16.93 -10.62 -19.65
N GLU A 208 16.85 -10.50 -21.00
CA GLU A 208 15.79 -9.72 -21.66
C GLU A 208 14.55 -10.59 -21.88
N ARG A 209 13.49 -10.28 -21.16
CA ARG A 209 12.29 -11.12 -21.09
C ARG A 209 11.01 -10.42 -21.59
N GLN A 210 11.10 -9.18 -22.07
CA GLN A 210 9.92 -8.45 -22.56
C GLN A 210 9.15 -9.21 -23.63
N SER A 211 9.88 -9.90 -24.53
CA SER A 211 9.26 -10.70 -25.60
C SER A 211 8.52 -11.95 -25.11
N ASP A 212 8.67 -12.33 -23.84
CA ASP A 212 7.93 -13.44 -23.23
C ASP A 212 6.53 -13.05 -22.77
N ILE A 213 6.31 -11.77 -22.56
CA ILE A 213 5.01 -11.21 -22.23
C ILE A 213 4.20 -11.17 -23.53
N LEU A 214 3.22 -12.07 -23.65
CA LEU A 214 2.39 -12.22 -24.85
C LEU A 214 1.16 -11.31 -24.84
N ALA A 215 0.59 -11.12 -23.65
CA ALA A 215 -0.52 -10.22 -23.42
C ALA A 215 -0.54 -9.80 -21.96
N THR A 216 -0.99 -8.59 -21.70
CA THR A 216 -1.24 -8.10 -20.37
C THR A 216 -2.53 -7.28 -20.36
N GLY A 217 -3.18 -7.25 -19.20
CA GLY A 217 -4.35 -6.42 -18.96
C GLY A 217 -4.57 -6.34 -17.45
N GLY A 218 -5.19 -5.28 -17.01
CA GLY A 218 -5.42 -5.06 -15.59
C GLY A 218 -6.67 -4.25 -15.34
N VAL A 219 -7.09 -4.24 -14.09
CA VAL A 219 -8.18 -3.40 -13.59
C VAL A 219 -7.73 -2.71 -12.30
N HIS A 220 -8.14 -1.46 -12.12
CA HIS A 220 -7.90 -0.71 -10.90
C HIS A 220 -8.88 -1.13 -9.79
N ILE A 221 -8.90 -2.43 -9.50
CA ILE A 221 -9.65 -3.07 -8.43
C ILE A 221 -8.67 -4.00 -7.71
N GLY A 222 -8.49 -3.79 -6.43
CA GLY A 222 -7.57 -4.59 -5.64
C GLY A 222 -8.06 -4.80 -4.20
N GLY A 223 -7.18 -5.24 -3.34
CA GLY A 223 -7.49 -5.55 -1.95
C GLY A 223 -8.15 -4.41 -1.18
N THR A 224 -7.79 -3.15 -1.48
CA THR A 224 -8.40 -1.97 -0.85
C THR A 224 -9.85 -1.72 -1.28
N ASP A 225 -10.25 -2.18 -2.48
CA ASP A 225 -11.64 -2.11 -2.90
C ASP A 225 -12.48 -3.16 -2.19
N PHE A 226 -11.91 -4.34 -1.91
CA PHE A 226 -12.56 -5.35 -1.06
C PHE A 226 -12.72 -4.83 0.36
N ASP A 227 -11.72 -4.15 0.94
CA ASP A 227 -11.82 -3.50 2.24
C ASP A 227 -12.96 -2.47 2.25
N LYS A 228 -13.02 -1.64 1.21
CA LYS A 228 -14.08 -0.64 1.04
C LYS A 228 -15.47 -1.28 0.97
N GLN A 229 -15.65 -2.34 0.19
CA GLN A 229 -16.93 -3.05 0.10
C GLN A 229 -17.31 -3.74 1.42
N LEU A 230 -16.37 -4.42 2.07
CA LEU A 230 -16.58 -5.03 3.37
C LEU A 230 -16.98 -3.97 4.42
N SER A 231 -16.28 -2.83 4.40
CA SER A 231 -16.61 -1.69 5.27
C SER A 231 -18.02 -1.17 5.03
N LEU A 232 -18.37 -0.87 3.77
CA LEU A 232 -19.67 -0.28 3.43
C LEU A 232 -20.84 -1.22 3.73
N GLN A 233 -20.69 -2.52 3.53
CA GLN A 233 -21.76 -3.49 3.69
C GLN A 233 -21.85 -4.04 5.12
N GLY A 234 -20.73 -4.27 5.79
CA GLY A 234 -20.67 -4.92 7.09
C GLY A 234 -20.56 -3.96 8.27
N VAL A 235 -19.87 -2.84 8.10
CA VAL A 235 -19.49 -1.97 9.21
C VAL A 235 -20.21 -0.62 9.18
N MET A 236 -20.24 0.07 8.05
CA MET A 236 -20.81 1.41 7.93
C MET A 236 -22.32 1.49 8.27
N PRO A 237 -23.14 0.44 8.09
CA PRO A 237 -24.53 0.46 8.60
C PRO A 237 -24.60 0.72 10.11
N LEU A 238 -23.63 0.26 10.90
CA LEU A 238 -23.56 0.52 12.34
C LEU A 238 -23.26 1.99 12.70
N PHE A 239 -22.83 2.75 11.71
CA PHE A 239 -22.52 4.19 11.78
C PHE A 239 -23.54 5.05 11.03
N GLY A 240 -24.71 4.50 10.74
CA GLY A 240 -25.82 5.21 10.09
C GLY A 240 -25.77 5.25 8.55
N TYR A 241 -24.93 4.40 7.91
CA TYR A 241 -24.94 4.29 6.45
C TYR A 241 -26.29 3.73 5.96
N GLY A 242 -26.90 4.43 5.02
CA GLY A 242 -28.22 4.08 4.49
C GLY A 242 -29.41 4.55 5.34
N SER A 243 -29.17 5.22 6.48
CA SER A 243 -30.25 5.79 7.28
C SER A 243 -30.96 6.96 6.57
N ARG A 244 -32.17 7.24 7.02
CA ARG A 244 -33.00 8.34 6.49
C ARG A 244 -32.92 9.56 7.38
N MET A 245 -33.10 10.70 6.76
CA MET A 245 -33.42 11.96 7.44
C MET A 245 -34.94 12.03 7.76
N LYS A 246 -35.31 12.79 8.73
CA LYS A 246 -36.73 13.06 9.08
C LYS A 246 -37.55 13.60 7.91
N SER A 247 -36.89 14.21 6.92
CA SER A 247 -37.48 14.63 5.65
C SER A 247 -37.82 13.47 4.71
N GLY A 248 -37.43 12.23 5.02
CA GLY A 248 -37.52 11.02 4.17
C GLY A 248 -36.38 10.87 3.17
N ALA A 249 -35.50 11.86 3.00
CA ALA A 249 -34.33 11.77 2.16
C ALA A 249 -33.29 10.82 2.79
N LEU A 250 -32.41 10.19 1.95
CA LEU A 250 -31.27 9.44 2.46
C LEU A 250 -30.22 10.39 3.02
N MET A 251 -29.57 9.97 4.10
CA MET A 251 -28.37 10.65 4.60
C MET A 251 -27.30 10.68 3.51
N PRO A 252 -26.53 11.79 3.36
CA PRO A 252 -25.43 11.85 2.42
C PRO A 252 -24.41 10.74 2.65
N THR A 253 -24.16 9.92 1.63
CA THR A 253 -23.28 8.75 1.71
C THR A 253 -21.79 9.11 1.71
N SER A 254 -21.45 10.37 1.36
CA SER A 254 -20.06 10.84 1.23
C SER A 254 -19.22 10.67 2.50
N TYR A 255 -19.82 10.80 3.69
CA TYR A 255 -19.12 10.59 4.96
C TYR A 255 -18.64 9.15 5.10
N HIS A 256 -19.50 8.18 4.81
CA HIS A 256 -19.22 6.76 4.91
C HIS A 256 -18.28 6.30 3.80
N LEU A 257 -18.44 6.81 2.57
CA LEU A 257 -17.53 6.56 1.47
C LEU A 257 -16.11 7.06 1.79
N ASN A 258 -16.01 8.24 2.39
CA ASN A 258 -14.72 8.78 2.82
C ASN A 258 -14.10 7.96 3.96
N LEU A 259 -14.88 7.46 4.91
CA LEU A 259 -14.41 6.56 5.97
C LEU A 259 -13.96 5.20 5.42
N ALA A 260 -14.66 4.67 4.44
CA ALA A 260 -14.34 3.40 3.81
C ALA A 260 -13.18 3.49 2.79
N THR A 261 -12.64 4.68 2.55
CA THR A 261 -11.57 4.91 1.58
C THR A 261 -10.38 5.55 2.28
N TRP A 262 -9.31 4.79 2.47
CA TRP A 262 -8.16 5.13 3.30
C TRP A 262 -7.64 6.57 3.13
N HIS A 263 -7.38 7.00 1.89
CA HIS A 263 -6.77 8.30 1.60
C HIS A 263 -7.70 9.49 1.77
N THR A 264 -9.02 9.27 1.92
CA THR A 264 -10.02 10.33 2.10
C THR A 264 -10.49 10.49 3.55
N ILE A 265 -10.11 9.58 4.45
CA ILE A 265 -10.50 9.62 5.87
C ILE A 265 -10.16 10.99 6.50
N ASN A 266 -8.97 11.51 6.24
CA ASN A 266 -8.53 12.79 6.80
C ASN A 266 -9.40 14.00 6.41
N ALA A 267 -10.12 13.93 5.28
CA ALA A 267 -11.04 15.00 4.86
C ALA A 267 -12.20 15.20 5.85
N LEU A 268 -12.54 14.13 6.58
CA LEU A 268 -13.63 14.16 7.58
C LEU A 268 -13.23 14.89 8.87
N TYR A 269 -11.94 15.02 9.15
CA TYR A 269 -11.42 15.69 10.34
C TYR A 269 -11.34 17.21 10.18
N SER A 270 -11.65 17.74 8.99
CA SER A 270 -11.73 19.17 8.75
C SER A 270 -12.90 19.80 9.51
N GLN A 271 -12.69 21.02 10.03
CA GLN A 271 -13.75 21.78 10.72
C GLN A 271 -15.00 21.93 9.85
N LYS A 272 -14.84 22.13 8.54
CA LYS A 272 -15.96 22.23 7.59
C LYS A 272 -16.81 20.95 7.57
N SER A 273 -16.16 19.77 7.52
CA SER A 273 -16.87 18.48 7.51
C SER A 273 -17.57 18.22 8.83
N GLN A 274 -16.95 18.54 9.95
CA GLN A 274 -17.53 18.36 11.29
C GLN A 274 -18.75 19.27 11.51
N LEU A 275 -18.67 20.55 11.11
CA LEU A 275 -19.81 21.47 11.19
C LEU A 275 -20.97 21.03 10.30
N ALA A 276 -20.69 20.61 9.06
CA ALA A 276 -21.72 20.14 8.13
C ALA A 276 -22.43 18.88 8.65
N LEU A 277 -21.66 17.91 9.18
CA LEU A 277 -22.25 16.72 9.80
C LEU A 277 -23.05 17.08 11.06
N GLY A 278 -22.52 17.98 11.90
CA GLY A 278 -23.19 18.47 13.11
C GLY A 278 -24.56 19.09 12.85
N SER A 279 -24.68 19.85 11.76
CA SER A 279 -25.95 20.47 11.38
C SER A 279 -27.04 19.44 11.00
N MET A 280 -26.66 18.25 10.55
CA MET A 280 -27.59 17.19 10.15
C MET A 280 -27.91 16.20 11.28
N ARG A 281 -27.16 16.21 12.39
CA ARG A 281 -27.27 15.20 13.47
C ARG A 281 -28.66 14.99 13.98
N TYR A 282 -29.41 16.08 14.20
CA TYR A 282 -30.77 16.05 14.78
C TYR A 282 -31.87 15.70 13.77
N ASP A 283 -31.53 15.70 12.46
CA ASP A 283 -32.45 15.39 11.38
C ASP A 283 -32.38 13.94 10.91
N ILE A 284 -31.43 13.15 11.45
CA ILE A 284 -31.25 11.74 11.09
C ILE A 284 -32.04 10.85 12.03
N GLU A 285 -32.77 9.85 11.48
CA GLU A 285 -33.61 8.93 12.24
C GLU A 285 -32.78 7.96 13.12
N ASP A 286 -31.65 7.44 12.59
CA ASP A 286 -30.74 6.59 13.34
C ASP A 286 -29.78 7.43 14.20
N SER A 287 -30.28 7.89 15.34
CA SER A 287 -29.48 8.70 16.26
C SER A 287 -28.27 7.94 16.83
N PHE A 288 -28.38 6.63 17.03
CA PHE A 288 -27.31 5.83 17.63
C PHE A 288 -26.14 5.60 16.65
N GLY A 289 -26.45 5.26 15.40
CA GLY A 289 -25.44 5.13 14.35
C GLY A 289 -24.70 6.44 14.08
N ILE A 290 -25.45 7.54 14.08
CA ILE A 290 -24.88 8.87 13.91
C ILE A 290 -23.98 9.28 15.09
N ASP A 291 -24.37 8.99 16.31
CA ASP A 291 -23.55 9.29 17.49
C ASP A 291 -22.23 8.50 17.47
N ARG A 292 -22.25 7.24 17.02
CA ARG A 292 -21.02 6.48 16.76
C ARG A 292 -20.15 7.13 15.69
N LEU A 293 -20.75 7.59 14.59
CA LEU A 293 -20.04 8.29 13.53
C LEU A 293 -19.35 9.55 14.04
N PHE A 294 -20.07 10.35 14.85
CA PHE A 294 -19.50 11.54 15.47
C PHE A 294 -18.31 11.19 16.35
N LYS A 295 -18.46 10.22 17.24
CA LYS A 295 -17.40 9.80 18.15
C LYS A 295 -16.17 9.28 17.40
N LEU A 296 -16.38 8.50 16.31
CA LEU A 296 -15.30 8.03 15.45
C LEU A 296 -14.50 9.19 14.83
N ILE A 297 -15.20 10.21 14.34
CA ILE A 297 -14.57 11.38 13.71
C ILE A 297 -13.89 12.27 14.76
N GLU A 298 -14.52 12.52 15.89
CA GLU A 298 -13.97 13.30 17.00
C GLU A 298 -12.67 12.70 17.53
N GLN A 299 -12.63 11.38 17.73
CA GLN A 299 -11.46 10.66 18.18
C GLN A 299 -10.43 10.39 17.07
N ARG A 300 -10.68 10.85 15.83
CA ARG A 300 -9.86 10.55 14.65
C ARG A 300 -9.59 9.06 14.45
N ALA A 301 -10.55 8.22 14.82
CA ALA A 301 -10.41 6.76 14.81
C ALA A 301 -10.76 6.09 13.46
N GLY A 302 -10.93 6.87 12.37
CA GLY A 302 -11.30 6.33 11.06
C GLY A 302 -10.27 5.38 10.48
N HIS A 303 -8.97 5.68 10.61
CA HIS A 303 -7.91 4.78 10.12
C HIS A 303 -7.79 3.53 10.98
N TRP A 304 -8.01 3.62 12.30
CA TRP A 304 -8.12 2.44 13.16
C TRP A 304 -9.23 1.52 12.64
N LEU A 305 -10.42 2.06 12.37
CA LEU A 305 -11.53 1.26 11.84
C LEU A 305 -11.21 0.63 10.48
N ALA A 306 -10.54 1.38 9.59
CA ALA A 306 -10.10 0.86 8.29
C ALA A 306 -9.10 -0.30 8.43
N MET A 307 -8.20 -0.26 9.41
CA MET A 307 -7.28 -1.36 9.71
C MET A 307 -7.99 -2.58 10.31
N GLU A 308 -8.99 -2.39 11.16
CA GLU A 308 -9.82 -3.49 11.66
C GLU A 308 -10.59 -4.17 10.53
N VAL A 309 -11.05 -3.41 9.53
CA VAL A 309 -11.69 -3.95 8.32
C VAL A 309 -10.69 -4.73 7.48
N GLU A 310 -9.50 -4.20 7.22
CA GLU A 310 -8.43 -4.89 6.48
C GLU A 310 -8.03 -6.20 7.18
N ALA A 311 -7.82 -6.17 8.50
CA ALA A 311 -7.54 -7.36 9.29
C ALA A 311 -8.70 -8.36 9.25
N SER A 312 -9.95 -7.88 9.24
CA SER A 312 -11.14 -8.73 9.12
C SER A 312 -11.19 -9.42 7.76
N LYS A 313 -10.92 -8.69 6.68
CA LYS A 313 -10.85 -9.27 5.33
C LYS A 313 -9.82 -10.41 5.29
N ILE A 314 -8.62 -10.19 5.85
CA ILE A 314 -7.55 -11.19 5.87
C ILE A 314 -7.97 -12.42 6.68
N GLU A 315 -8.53 -12.25 7.88
CA GLU A 315 -8.95 -13.39 8.71
C GLU A 315 -10.14 -14.16 8.11
N LEU A 316 -11.04 -13.50 7.40
CA LEU A 316 -12.18 -14.14 6.74
C LEU A 316 -11.80 -15.04 5.55
N THR A 317 -10.53 -15.05 5.13
CA THR A 317 -10.03 -16.05 4.17
C THR A 317 -9.94 -17.45 4.80
N GLU A 318 -9.80 -17.53 6.13
CA GLU A 318 -9.62 -18.78 6.87
C GLU A 318 -10.73 -19.04 7.89
N LYS A 319 -11.54 -18.02 8.21
CA LYS A 319 -12.59 -18.08 9.24
C LYS A 319 -13.92 -17.65 8.67
N ASP A 320 -14.99 -18.27 9.14
CA ASP A 320 -16.37 -17.94 8.73
C ASP A 320 -16.87 -16.60 9.32
N SER A 321 -16.22 -16.11 10.38
CA SER A 321 -16.62 -14.87 11.05
C SER A 321 -15.45 -14.21 11.78
N ARG A 322 -15.51 -12.88 11.89
CA ARG A 322 -14.64 -12.08 12.72
C ARG A 322 -15.42 -11.07 13.54
N HIS A 323 -14.98 -10.83 14.76
CA HIS A 323 -15.56 -9.84 15.65
C HIS A 323 -14.70 -8.56 15.69
N ILE A 324 -15.30 -7.39 15.44
CA ILE A 324 -14.67 -6.08 15.63
C ILE A 324 -15.19 -5.46 16.92
N ASP A 325 -14.28 -5.11 17.82
CA ASP A 325 -14.64 -4.47 19.09
C ASP A 325 -14.84 -2.96 18.89
N LEU A 326 -16.08 -2.52 18.88
CA LEU A 326 -16.45 -1.11 18.70
C LEU A 326 -16.56 -0.30 19.99
N ARG A 327 -16.18 -0.86 21.17
CA ARG A 327 -16.27 -0.13 22.46
C ARG A 327 -15.53 1.21 22.44
N ARG A 328 -14.44 1.30 21.69
CA ARG A 328 -13.69 2.56 21.50
C ARG A 328 -14.56 3.70 20.96
N VAL A 329 -15.54 3.42 20.11
CA VAL A 329 -16.38 4.40 19.44
C VAL A 329 -17.84 4.33 19.86
N GLU A 330 -18.17 3.60 20.91
CA GLU A 330 -19.52 3.60 21.46
C GLU A 330 -19.82 4.90 22.22
N PRO A 331 -20.95 5.56 21.94
CA PRO A 331 -21.36 6.73 22.70
C PRO A 331 -21.57 6.34 24.17
N GLU A 332 -21.18 7.22 25.07
CA GLU A 332 -21.55 7.06 26.49
C GLU A 332 -23.07 7.03 26.61
N ARG A 333 -23.61 5.94 27.12
CA ARG A 333 -25.04 5.87 27.44
C ARG A 333 -25.28 6.88 28.57
N GLN A 334 -25.98 7.96 28.29
CA GLN A 334 -26.57 8.73 29.35
C GLN A 334 -27.49 7.77 30.15
N ARG A 335 -27.09 7.43 31.37
CA ARG A 335 -27.97 6.73 32.31
C ARG A 335 -29.02 7.76 32.71
N ASN A 336 -30.21 7.70 32.08
CA ASN A 336 -31.42 8.32 32.60
C ASN A 336 -31.95 7.51 33.78
#